data_c227aed2beabc2ee5468662b60e60405
#
_entry.id   c227aed2beabc2ee5468662b60e60405
#
_cell.length_a   1.000
_cell.length_b   1.000
_cell.length_c   1.000
_cell.angle_alpha   90.00
_cell.angle_beta   90.00
_cell.angle_gamma   90.00
#
_symmetry.space_group_name_H-M   'P 1'
#
loop_
_entity.id
_entity.type
_entity.pdbx_description
1 polymer ?
#
loop_
_entity_poly.entity_id
_entity_poly.type
_entity_poly.pdbx_seq_one_letter_code
_entity_poly.pdbx_strand_id
1 'polypeptide(L)'
;MPYSIMLDAGHGGRDPGAVYKERKEKDDTLRLTLAVGEILEAHGLDVQYTRTTDVYESPYQKAMEANNAGVDFFVSIHRNSFPSDNAVSGVESLVYDKSGIKLKMAENINEQLEDIGFVNLGVKARPNLVVLKRTKMPAVLVEVGFINSDVDNKLFDENFEEIAQAIAYGILDTLESNHEVESPGYEVQVGAYRNERYAQNLLEELLEQDFPAYIVEGDRLYR
;
A
#
# COMPACT_ATOMS: atom_id res chain seq x y z
N MET A 1 -8.63 -7.25 -15.33
CA MET A 1 -9.70 -7.04 -14.32
C MET A 1 -9.09 -6.15 -13.25
N PRO A 2 -9.83 -5.25 -12.61
CA PRO A 2 -9.29 -4.47 -11.52
C PRO A 2 -8.83 -5.40 -10.39
N TYR A 3 -7.77 -5.04 -9.70
CA TYR A 3 -7.34 -5.77 -8.51
C TYR A 3 -8.40 -5.67 -7.41
N SER A 4 -8.51 -6.72 -6.60
CA SER A 4 -9.35 -6.78 -5.42
C SER A 4 -8.50 -6.74 -4.14
N ILE A 5 -8.94 -6.00 -3.13
CA ILE A 5 -8.22 -5.82 -1.88
C ILE A 5 -9.15 -5.95 -0.68
N MET A 6 -8.71 -6.67 0.35
CA MET A 6 -9.35 -6.66 1.67
C MET A 6 -8.62 -5.67 2.56
N LEU A 7 -9.32 -4.64 3.00
CA LEU A 7 -8.84 -3.72 4.03
C LEU A 7 -9.31 -4.19 5.42
N ASP A 8 -8.38 -4.30 6.33
CA ASP A 8 -8.63 -4.72 7.70
C ASP A 8 -8.41 -3.56 8.67
N ALA A 9 -9.48 -3.11 9.32
CA ALA A 9 -9.36 -2.21 10.46
C ALA A 9 -8.98 -3.01 11.71
N GLY A 10 -7.78 -2.80 12.23
CA GLY A 10 -7.27 -3.49 13.42
C GLY A 10 -8.23 -3.39 14.61
N HIS A 11 -8.31 -4.45 15.42
CA HIS A 11 -9.17 -4.52 16.60
C HIS A 11 -10.67 -4.37 16.31
N GLY A 12 -11.48 -3.92 17.32
CA GLY A 12 -12.91 -3.68 17.16
C GLY A 12 -13.75 -4.26 18.30
N GLY A 13 -14.93 -3.67 18.52
CA GLY A 13 -15.87 -4.11 19.55
C GLY A 13 -15.26 -4.14 20.95
N ARG A 14 -15.20 -5.31 21.55
CA ARG A 14 -14.63 -5.54 22.90
C ARG A 14 -13.09 -5.46 22.96
N ASP A 15 -12.41 -5.49 21.82
CA ASP A 15 -10.95 -5.32 21.73
C ASP A 15 -10.63 -3.88 21.33
N PRO A 16 -10.22 -3.02 22.28
CA PRO A 16 -9.93 -1.63 21.97
C PRO A 16 -8.58 -1.45 21.25
N GLY A 17 -7.74 -2.50 21.16
CA GLY A 17 -6.34 -2.35 20.83
C GLY A 17 -5.56 -1.60 21.91
N ALA A 18 -4.49 -0.95 21.55
CA ALA A 18 -3.76 -0.08 22.46
C ALA A 18 -4.62 1.14 22.84
N VAL A 19 -4.44 1.58 24.08
CA VAL A 19 -5.19 2.73 24.64
C VAL A 19 -4.21 3.71 25.26
N TYR A 20 -4.32 4.95 24.86
CA TYR A 20 -3.54 6.05 25.44
C TYR A 20 -4.44 7.23 25.78
N LYS A 21 -4.43 7.61 27.06
CA LYS A 21 -5.42 8.54 27.60
C LYS A 21 -6.84 8.00 27.32
N GLU A 22 -7.64 8.70 26.57
CA GLU A 22 -8.99 8.23 26.17
C GLU A 22 -9.03 7.70 24.70
N ARG A 23 -7.91 7.80 23.95
CA ARG A 23 -7.80 7.35 22.56
C ARG A 23 -7.69 5.82 22.50
N LYS A 24 -8.47 5.22 21.65
CA LYS A 24 -8.46 3.76 21.41
C LYS A 24 -8.03 3.49 19.97
N GLU A 25 -7.13 2.56 19.81
CA GLU A 25 -6.63 2.16 18.50
C GLU A 25 -7.74 1.76 17.54
N LYS A 26 -8.71 0.97 18.01
CA LYS A 26 -9.84 0.49 17.18
C LYS A 26 -10.64 1.62 16.49
N ASP A 27 -10.72 2.81 17.12
CA ASP A 27 -11.48 3.93 16.60
C ASP A 27 -10.69 4.64 15.49
N ASP A 28 -9.38 4.82 15.69
CA ASP A 28 -8.46 5.38 14.69
C ASP A 28 -8.37 4.46 13.46
N THR A 29 -8.19 3.17 13.68
CA THR A 29 -8.01 2.18 12.59
C THR A 29 -9.28 2.08 11.75
N LEU A 30 -10.47 2.08 12.35
CA LEU A 30 -11.73 2.03 11.61
C LEU A 30 -11.88 3.26 10.70
N ARG A 31 -11.71 4.45 11.28
CA ARG A 31 -11.86 5.71 10.53
C ARG A 31 -10.87 5.78 9.37
N LEU A 32 -9.60 5.43 9.61
CA LEU A 32 -8.56 5.49 8.59
C LEU A 32 -8.77 4.43 7.50
N THR A 33 -9.13 3.20 7.88
CA THR A 33 -9.40 2.12 6.91
C THR A 33 -10.53 2.49 5.94
N LEU A 34 -11.61 3.11 6.43
CA LEU A 34 -12.70 3.54 5.57
C LEU A 34 -12.27 4.66 4.62
N ALA A 35 -11.52 5.65 5.11
CA ALA A 35 -11.00 6.74 4.26
C ALA A 35 -10.04 6.22 3.17
N VAL A 36 -9.16 5.28 3.51
CA VAL A 36 -8.28 4.62 2.52
C VAL A 36 -9.11 3.88 1.47
N GLY A 37 -10.13 3.16 1.90
CA GLY A 37 -10.99 2.40 1.00
C GLY A 37 -11.76 3.27 0.02
N GLU A 38 -12.33 4.38 0.45
CA GLU A 38 -13.01 5.35 -0.42
C GLU A 38 -12.08 5.87 -1.54
N ILE A 39 -10.81 6.11 -1.23
CA ILE A 39 -9.81 6.54 -2.22
C ILE A 39 -9.51 5.42 -3.21
N LEU A 40 -9.31 4.18 -2.74
CA LEU A 40 -9.02 3.03 -3.60
C LEU A 40 -10.20 2.69 -4.52
N GLU A 41 -11.44 2.74 -4.00
CA GLU A 41 -12.66 2.55 -4.78
C GLU A 41 -12.79 3.61 -5.88
N ALA A 42 -12.48 4.88 -5.57
CA ALA A 42 -12.47 5.96 -6.54
C ALA A 42 -11.44 5.75 -7.68
N HIS A 43 -10.38 4.99 -7.42
CA HIS A 43 -9.37 4.58 -8.40
C HIS A 43 -9.68 3.22 -9.07
N GLY A 44 -10.87 2.66 -8.84
CA GLY A 44 -11.38 1.49 -9.55
C GLY A 44 -10.94 0.13 -9.00
N LEU A 45 -10.41 0.07 -7.77
CA LEU A 45 -10.17 -1.19 -7.09
C LEU A 45 -11.49 -1.77 -6.55
N ASP A 46 -11.59 -3.10 -6.50
CA ASP A 46 -12.64 -3.82 -5.77
C ASP A 46 -12.22 -3.93 -4.29
N VAL A 47 -12.79 -3.04 -3.44
CA VAL A 47 -12.42 -2.95 -2.02
C VAL A 47 -13.44 -3.68 -1.16
N GLN A 48 -12.94 -4.57 -0.32
CA GLN A 48 -13.71 -5.28 0.71
C GLN A 48 -13.13 -4.96 2.08
N TYR A 49 -13.94 -5.09 3.12
CA TYR A 49 -13.55 -4.72 4.48
C TYR A 49 -13.82 -5.87 5.44
N THR A 50 -12.93 -6.11 6.40
CA THR A 50 -13.21 -7.04 7.50
C THR A 50 -14.29 -6.47 8.42
N ARG A 51 -14.31 -5.17 8.62
CA ARG A 51 -15.37 -4.46 9.35
C ARG A 51 -15.54 -3.02 8.85
N THR A 52 -16.76 -2.54 8.89
CA THR A 52 -17.14 -1.14 8.60
C THR A 52 -17.79 -0.47 9.81
N THR A 53 -17.91 -1.17 10.92
CA THR A 53 -18.49 -0.69 12.19
C THR A 53 -17.65 -1.17 13.37
N ASP A 54 -18.00 -0.76 14.59
CA ASP A 54 -17.29 -1.17 15.81
C ASP A 54 -17.72 -2.58 16.25
N VAL A 55 -17.34 -3.60 15.50
CA VAL A 55 -17.55 -5.03 15.81
C VAL A 55 -16.22 -5.73 16.04
N TYR A 56 -16.26 -6.81 16.83
CA TYR A 56 -15.07 -7.61 17.08
C TYR A 56 -15.00 -8.80 16.14
N GLU A 57 -13.86 -8.95 15.51
CA GLU A 57 -13.44 -10.15 14.78
C GLU A 57 -12.05 -10.56 15.23
N SER A 58 -11.86 -11.86 15.42
CA SER A 58 -10.54 -12.36 15.77
C SER A 58 -9.59 -12.27 14.57
N PRO A 59 -8.27 -12.14 14.78
CA PRO A 59 -7.29 -12.12 13.67
C PRO A 59 -7.40 -13.34 12.75
N TYR A 60 -7.84 -14.48 13.28
CA TYR A 60 -8.07 -15.68 12.48
C TYR A 60 -9.30 -15.53 11.56
N GLN A 61 -10.40 -14.98 12.09
CA GLN A 61 -11.62 -14.73 11.28
C GLN A 61 -11.32 -13.77 10.13
N LYS A 62 -10.65 -12.64 10.39
CA LYS A 62 -10.23 -11.66 9.39
C LYS A 62 -9.40 -12.29 8.26
N ALA A 63 -8.42 -13.13 8.61
CA ALA A 63 -7.62 -13.85 7.61
C ALA A 63 -8.44 -14.84 6.80
N MET A 64 -9.39 -15.56 7.43
CA MET A 64 -10.26 -16.50 6.72
C MET A 64 -11.27 -15.80 5.82
N GLU A 65 -11.76 -14.65 6.22
CA GLU A 65 -12.65 -13.82 5.42
C GLU A 65 -11.97 -13.39 4.12
N ALA A 66 -10.76 -12.83 4.20
CA ALA A 66 -9.96 -12.50 3.04
C ALA A 66 -9.68 -13.72 2.13
N ASN A 67 -9.34 -14.88 2.73
CA ASN A 67 -9.10 -16.11 1.97
C ASN A 67 -10.36 -16.62 1.26
N ASN A 68 -11.52 -16.49 1.88
CA ASN A 68 -12.81 -16.94 1.33
C ASN A 68 -13.31 -15.98 0.23
N ALA A 69 -13.06 -14.70 0.39
CA ALA A 69 -13.34 -13.68 -0.62
C ALA A 69 -12.47 -13.86 -1.88
N GLY A 70 -11.26 -14.42 -1.71
CA GLY A 70 -10.34 -14.66 -2.82
C GLY A 70 -9.74 -13.37 -3.38
N VAL A 71 -9.58 -12.35 -2.54
CA VAL A 71 -8.98 -11.08 -2.93
C VAL A 71 -7.50 -11.22 -3.28
N ASP A 72 -6.99 -10.29 -4.10
CA ASP A 72 -5.61 -10.31 -4.56
C ASP A 72 -4.63 -9.82 -3.49
N PHE A 73 -5.07 -8.91 -2.60
CA PHE A 73 -4.24 -8.30 -1.55
C PHE A 73 -5.00 -8.17 -0.23
N PHE A 74 -4.23 -8.13 0.86
CA PHE A 74 -4.73 -7.86 2.20
C PHE A 74 -3.88 -6.77 2.87
N VAL A 75 -4.52 -5.68 3.34
CA VAL A 75 -3.84 -4.61 4.07
C VAL A 75 -4.56 -4.36 5.39
N SER A 76 -3.85 -4.57 6.50
CA SER A 76 -4.33 -4.33 7.86
C SER A 76 -3.77 -3.02 8.40
N ILE A 77 -4.62 -2.16 8.95
CA ILE A 77 -4.26 -0.83 9.47
C ILE A 77 -4.34 -0.85 10.99
N HIS A 78 -3.23 -0.44 11.61
CA HIS A 78 -3.01 -0.44 13.05
C HIS A 78 -2.36 0.87 13.53
N ARG A 79 -2.31 1.07 14.84
CA ARG A 79 -1.52 2.09 15.53
C ARG A 79 -0.59 1.38 16.52
N ASN A 80 0.70 1.58 16.37
CA ASN A 80 1.70 0.96 17.23
C ASN A 80 1.61 1.47 18.69
N SER A 81 2.20 0.73 19.60
CA SER A 81 2.39 1.18 20.99
C SER A 81 3.74 0.73 21.55
N PHE A 82 4.28 1.51 22.48
CA PHE A 82 5.53 1.20 23.16
C PHE A 82 5.30 1.17 24.68
N PRO A 83 6.06 0.36 25.45
CA PRO A 83 5.87 0.28 26.91
C PRO A 83 5.97 1.59 27.68
N SER A 84 6.71 2.57 27.13
CA SER A 84 6.88 3.90 27.74
C SER A 84 6.29 4.96 26.81
N ASP A 85 5.44 5.83 27.34
CA ASP A 85 4.82 6.92 26.60
C ASP A 85 5.88 7.89 26.05
N ASN A 86 5.65 8.38 24.84
CA ASN A 86 6.50 9.33 24.13
C ASN A 86 7.97 8.91 23.93
N ALA A 87 8.27 7.61 24.08
CA ALA A 87 9.63 7.10 23.92
C ALA A 87 9.98 6.75 22.47
N VAL A 88 8.99 6.41 21.65
CA VAL A 88 9.15 6.05 20.24
C VAL A 88 8.07 6.74 19.42
N SER A 89 8.43 7.16 18.22
CA SER A 89 7.52 7.72 17.22
C SER A 89 7.86 7.20 15.83
N GLY A 90 6.91 7.25 14.91
CA GLY A 90 7.09 6.90 13.51
C GLY A 90 6.21 5.75 13.03
N VAL A 91 6.34 5.44 11.75
CA VAL A 91 5.56 4.41 11.06
C VAL A 91 6.43 3.20 10.74
N GLU A 92 5.83 2.02 10.74
CA GLU A 92 6.47 0.79 10.27
C GLU A 92 5.45 -0.10 9.57
N SER A 93 5.90 -0.87 8.60
CA SER A 93 5.07 -1.90 8.00
C SER A 93 5.58 -3.29 8.31
N LEU A 94 4.66 -4.20 8.57
CA LEU A 94 4.95 -5.57 8.95
C LEU A 94 4.51 -6.52 7.83
N VAL A 95 5.37 -7.47 7.50
CA VAL A 95 5.14 -8.49 6.46
C VAL A 95 5.48 -9.87 7.01
N TYR A 96 4.95 -10.94 6.40
CA TYR A 96 5.33 -12.31 6.79
C TYR A 96 6.83 -12.55 6.60
N ASP A 97 7.34 -12.22 5.43
CA ASP A 97 8.76 -12.21 5.07
C ASP A 97 9.06 -11.03 4.15
N LYS A 98 10.32 -10.62 4.06
CA LYS A 98 10.75 -9.48 3.24
C LYS A 98 11.01 -9.90 1.79
N SER A 99 9.94 -10.22 1.04
CA SER A 99 10.05 -10.63 -0.35
C SER A 99 8.83 -10.28 -1.19
N GLY A 100 9.03 -10.14 -2.50
CA GLY A 100 7.98 -9.97 -3.49
C GLY A 100 7.17 -8.68 -3.33
N ILE A 101 5.99 -8.66 -3.93
CA ILE A 101 5.14 -7.47 -4.03
C ILE A 101 4.71 -6.90 -2.66
N LYS A 102 4.52 -7.75 -1.64
CA LYS A 102 4.18 -7.29 -0.28
C LYS A 102 5.27 -6.44 0.36
N LEU A 103 6.55 -6.75 0.08
CA LEU A 103 7.66 -5.93 0.56
C LEU A 103 7.65 -4.57 -0.14
N LYS A 104 7.50 -4.55 -1.47
CA LYS A 104 7.43 -3.31 -2.24
C LYS A 104 6.25 -2.43 -1.79
N MET A 105 5.07 -3.02 -1.59
CA MET A 105 3.89 -2.31 -1.09
C MET A 105 4.15 -1.71 0.30
N ALA A 106 4.76 -2.45 1.19
CA ALA A 106 5.09 -1.99 2.53
C ALA A 106 6.12 -0.83 2.52
N GLU A 107 7.11 -0.90 1.63
CA GLU A 107 8.11 0.16 1.43
C GLU A 107 7.46 1.42 0.84
N ASN A 108 6.68 1.29 -0.23
CA ASN A 108 5.97 2.42 -0.84
C ASN A 108 5.04 3.13 0.15
N ILE A 109 4.26 2.38 0.94
CA ILE A 109 3.37 2.97 1.96
C ILE A 109 4.19 3.74 3.02
N ASN A 110 5.30 3.16 3.49
CA ASN A 110 6.13 3.82 4.48
C ASN A 110 6.79 5.10 3.94
N GLU A 111 7.24 5.11 2.68
CA GLU A 111 7.82 6.28 2.02
C GLU A 111 6.79 7.41 1.89
N GLN A 112 5.57 7.11 1.45
CA GLN A 112 4.49 8.09 1.37
C GLN A 112 4.12 8.68 2.75
N LEU A 113 4.13 7.86 3.81
CA LEU A 113 3.88 8.33 5.18
C LEU A 113 5.06 9.17 5.74
N GLU A 114 6.30 8.86 5.34
CA GLU A 114 7.49 9.66 5.68
C GLU A 114 7.39 11.08 5.12
N ASP A 115 6.87 11.24 3.89
CA ASP A 115 6.67 12.54 3.24
C ASP A 115 5.68 13.45 4.00
N ILE A 116 4.78 12.86 4.80
CA ILE A 116 3.87 13.63 5.70
C ILE A 116 4.62 14.13 6.95
N GLY A 117 5.75 13.53 7.28
CA GLY A 117 6.59 13.91 8.43
C GLY A 117 6.72 12.83 9.51
N PHE A 118 6.21 11.63 9.29
CA PHE A 118 6.50 10.51 10.18
C PHE A 118 7.95 10.03 10.04
N VAL A 119 8.52 9.56 11.12
CA VAL A 119 9.81 8.83 11.07
C VAL A 119 9.55 7.46 10.46
N ASN A 120 10.24 7.13 9.38
CA ASN A 120 10.14 5.81 8.76
C ASN A 120 11.02 4.80 9.51
N LEU A 121 10.41 3.87 10.23
CA LEU A 121 11.07 2.79 10.97
C LEU A 121 11.30 1.53 10.12
N GLY A 122 10.94 1.59 8.85
CA GLY A 122 11.16 0.56 7.85
C GLY A 122 10.18 -0.61 7.92
N VAL A 123 10.47 -1.63 7.10
CA VAL A 123 9.67 -2.85 7.03
C VAL A 123 10.27 -3.95 7.89
N LYS A 124 9.44 -4.65 8.67
CA LYS A 124 9.86 -5.74 9.56
C LYS A 124 9.15 -7.05 9.26
N ALA A 125 9.88 -8.16 9.28
CA ALA A 125 9.27 -9.48 9.18
C ALA A 125 8.63 -9.88 10.52
N ARG A 126 7.36 -10.33 10.47
CA ARG A 126 6.58 -10.81 11.62
C ARG A 126 5.80 -12.09 11.27
N PRO A 127 6.49 -13.22 11.03
CA PRO A 127 5.87 -14.48 10.58
C PRO A 127 4.89 -15.09 11.59
N ASN A 128 4.85 -14.60 12.80
CA ASN A 128 3.97 -15.10 13.87
C ASN A 128 2.64 -14.32 13.97
N LEU A 129 2.49 -13.17 13.31
CA LEU A 129 1.22 -12.45 13.29
C LEU A 129 0.18 -13.24 12.48
N VAL A 130 -0.96 -13.48 13.11
CA VAL A 130 -1.98 -14.38 12.55
C VAL A 130 -2.50 -13.90 11.20
N VAL A 131 -2.78 -12.61 11.05
CA VAL A 131 -3.28 -12.04 9.79
C VAL A 131 -2.24 -12.14 8.65
N LEU A 132 -0.93 -12.03 8.96
CA LEU A 132 0.13 -12.19 7.97
C LEU A 132 0.45 -13.67 7.65
N LYS A 133 0.26 -14.55 8.65
CA LYS A 133 0.57 -15.99 8.53
C LYS A 133 -0.56 -16.78 7.87
N ARG A 134 -1.81 -16.39 8.05
CA ARG A 134 -2.98 -17.17 7.67
C ARG A 134 -3.66 -16.70 6.39
N THR A 135 -3.37 -15.50 5.94
CA THR A 135 -3.74 -15.02 4.61
C THR A 135 -2.95 -15.77 3.53
N LYS A 136 -3.60 -16.05 2.40
CA LYS A 136 -3.01 -16.78 1.26
C LYS A 136 -2.45 -15.85 0.19
N MET A 137 -2.92 -14.60 0.17
CA MET A 137 -2.48 -13.55 -0.73
C MET A 137 -1.36 -12.72 -0.09
N PRO A 138 -0.64 -11.88 -0.85
CA PRO A 138 0.26 -10.86 -0.32
C PRO A 138 -0.43 -10.00 0.74
N ALA A 139 0.18 -9.90 1.92
CA ALA A 139 -0.39 -9.23 3.09
C ALA A 139 0.60 -8.26 3.73
N VAL A 140 0.13 -7.07 4.06
CA VAL A 140 0.87 -6.02 4.78
C VAL A 140 0.06 -5.59 5.99
N LEU A 141 0.71 -5.36 7.13
CA LEU A 141 0.14 -4.67 8.28
C LEU A 141 0.90 -3.35 8.45
N VAL A 142 0.17 -2.25 8.43
CA VAL A 142 0.73 -0.90 8.55
C VAL A 142 0.48 -0.36 9.94
N GLU A 143 1.54 -0.01 10.64
CA GLU A 143 1.52 0.66 11.95
C GLU A 143 1.66 2.17 11.73
N VAL A 144 0.55 2.89 11.75
CA VAL A 144 0.46 4.30 11.42
C VAL A 144 0.74 5.17 12.65
N GLY A 145 2.01 5.27 13.04
CA GLY A 145 2.46 5.99 14.23
C GLY A 145 2.14 5.26 15.54
N PHE A 146 2.77 5.69 16.62
CA PHE A 146 2.53 5.17 17.96
C PHE A 146 1.37 5.90 18.64
N ILE A 147 0.36 5.15 19.08
CA ILE A 147 -0.81 5.75 19.73
C ILE A 147 -0.45 6.45 21.05
N ASN A 148 0.63 6.04 21.69
CA ASN A 148 1.14 6.67 22.90
C ASN A 148 2.35 7.60 22.66
N SER A 149 2.43 8.17 21.46
CA SER A 149 3.29 9.27 21.07
C SER A 149 2.45 10.51 20.81
N ASP A 150 2.64 11.57 21.57
CA ASP A 150 1.92 12.84 21.37
C ASP A 150 2.31 13.50 20.03
N VAL A 151 3.54 13.25 19.54
CA VAL A 151 3.99 13.72 18.21
C VAL A 151 3.23 13.00 17.11
N ASP A 152 3.15 11.68 17.16
CA ASP A 152 2.43 10.90 16.13
C ASP A 152 0.94 11.15 16.17
N ASN A 153 0.37 11.35 17.36
CA ASN A 153 -1.04 11.69 17.48
C ASN A 153 -1.35 13.07 16.89
N LYS A 154 -0.45 14.03 17.07
CA LYS A 154 -0.60 15.35 16.44
C LYS A 154 -0.54 15.24 14.92
N LEU A 155 0.45 14.52 14.37
CA LEU A 155 0.54 14.28 12.92
C LEU A 155 -0.72 13.59 12.40
N PHE A 156 -1.18 12.54 13.09
CA PHE A 156 -2.37 11.79 12.72
C PHE A 156 -3.64 12.64 12.68
N ASP A 157 -3.81 13.54 13.63
CA ASP A 157 -5.02 14.37 13.73
C ASP A 157 -4.98 15.57 12.77
N GLU A 158 -3.81 16.18 12.56
CA GLU A 158 -3.63 17.34 11.69
C GLU A 158 -3.58 16.99 10.19
N ASN A 159 -3.14 15.74 9.84
CA ASN A 159 -2.95 15.33 8.44
C ASN A 159 -3.72 14.03 8.12
N PHE A 160 -4.91 13.87 8.68
CA PHE A 160 -5.67 12.61 8.56
C PHE A 160 -5.96 12.22 7.11
N GLU A 161 -6.39 13.18 6.30
CA GLU A 161 -6.73 12.95 4.89
C GLU A 161 -5.48 12.63 4.06
N GLU A 162 -4.38 13.33 4.32
CA GLU A 162 -3.08 13.09 3.68
C GLU A 162 -2.53 11.71 4.04
N ILE A 163 -2.73 11.25 5.28
CA ILE A 163 -2.36 9.90 5.71
C ILE A 163 -3.17 8.84 4.96
N ALA A 164 -4.48 9.05 4.80
CA ALA A 164 -5.31 8.14 4.03
C ALA A 164 -4.87 8.09 2.56
N GLN A 165 -4.55 9.24 1.97
CA GLN A 165 -4.01 9.34 0.61
C GLN A 165 -2.65 8.65 0.49
N ALA A 166 -1.73 8.85 1.43
CA ALA A 166 -0.41 8.24 1.44
C ALA A 166 -0.50 6.71 1.43
N ILE A 167 -1.35 6.12 2.27
CA ILE A 167 -1.55 4.67 2.29
C ILE A 167 -2.15 4.20 0.96
N ALA A 168 -3.19 4.88 0.47
CA ALA A 168 -3.84 4.52 -0.78
C ALA A 168 -2.87 4.61 -1.98
N TYR A 169 -2.10 5.68 -2.10
CA TYR A 169 -1.13 5.85 -3.19
C TYR A 169 0.04 4.87 -3.09
N GLY A 170 0.55 4.55 -1.90
CA GLY A 170 1.55 3.52 -1.74
C GLY A 170 1.08 2.13 -2.22
N ILE A 171 -0.22 1.83 -2.06
CA ILE A 171 -0.85 0.64 -2.63
C ILE A 171 -0.95 0.76 -4.15
N LEU A 172 -1.51 1.86 -4.68
CA LEU A 172 -1.72 2.08 -6.12
C LEU A 172 -0.41 2.06 -6.91
N ASP A 173 0.61 2.76 -6.47
CA ASP A 173 1.95 2.80 -7.09
C ASP A 173 2.55 1.39 -7.19
N THR A 174 2.30 0.55 -6.18
CA THR A 174 2.75 -0.84 -6.18
C THR A 174 2.02 -1.66 -7.25
N LEU A 175 0.72 -1.47 -7.39
CA LEU A 175 -0.11 -2.21 -8.35
C LEU A 175 0.19 -1.79 -9.79
N GLU A 176 0.36 -0.50 -10.05
CA GLU A 176 0.74 0.04 -11.35
C GLU A 176 2.11 -0.49 -11.79
N SER A 177 3.11 -0.42 -10.91
CA SER A 177 4.45 -0.95 -11.21
C SER A 177 4.45 -2.47 -11.44
N ASN A 178 3.54 -3.21 -10.81
CA ASN A 178 3.40 -4.65 -11.03
C ASN A 178 2.74 -4.96 -12.38
N HIS A 179 1.79 -4.13 -12.81
CA HIS A 179 1.19 -4.24 -14.14
C HIS A 179 2.21 -4.04 -15.26
N GLU A 180 3.15 -3.12 -15.10
CA GLU A 180 4.21 -2.90 -16.06
C GLU A 180 5.15 -4.12 -16.19
N VAL A 181 5.35 -4.88 -15.11
CA VAL A 181 6.19 -6.10 -15.10
C VAL A 181 5.45 -7.33 -15.61
N GLU A 182 4.13 -7.45 -15.36
CA GLU A 182 3.32 -8.62 -15.74
C GLU A 182 2.66 -8.51 -17.11
N SER A 183 2.46 -7.30 -17.62
CA SER A 183 2.04 -7.13 -19.01
C SER A 183 3.24 -7.42 -19.90
N PRO A 184 3.18 -8.42 -20.80
CA PRO A 184 4.06 -8.42 -21.94
C PRO A 184 3.71 -7.14 -22.70
N GLY A 185 4.53 -6.10 -22.50
CA GLY A 185 4.35 -4.83 -23.17
C GLY A 185 4.29 -5.10 -24.67
N TYR A 186 3.21 -4.70 -25.31
CA TYR A 186 3.16 -4.70 -26.76
C TYR A 186 3.98 -3.48 -27.22
N GLU A 187 5.18 -3.75 -27.71
CA GLU A 187 5.96 -2.74 -28.40
C GLU A 187 5.37 -2.53 -29.79
N VAL A 188 4.88 -1.34 -30.05
CA VAL A 188 4.48 -0.95 -31.41
C VAL A 188 5.66 -0.25 -32.06
N GLN A 189 6.33 -0.94 -32.97
CA GLN A 189 7.39 -0.32 -33.75
C GLN A 189 6.79 0.67 -34.75
N VAL A 190 6.99 1.95 -34.50
CA VAL A 190 6.47 3.05 -35.35
C VAL A 190 7.41 3.47 -36.47
N GLY A 191 8.65 2.94 -36.48
CA GLY A 191 9.61 3.18 -37.55
C GLY A 191 10.86 2.33 -37.43
N ALA A 192 11.55 2.10 -38.55
CA ALA A 192 12.88 1.48 -38.59
C ALA A 192 13.80 2.29 -39.54
N TYR A 193 14.86 2.83 -39.02
CA TYR A 193 15.74 3.72 -39.71
C TYR A 193 17.17 3.18 -39.72
N ARG A 194 17.85 3.28 -40.88
CA ARG A 194 19.30 2.99 -41.01
C ARG A 194 20.17 4.15 -40.54
N ASN A 195 19.60 5.34 -40.44
CA ASN A 195 20.28 6.54 -39.99
C ASN A 195 19.71 6.94 -38.64
N GLU A 196 20.56 6.94 -37.64
CA GLU A 196 20.24 7.27 -36.25
C GLU A 196 19.54 8.63 -36.11
N ARG A 197 19.96 9.62 -36.88
CA ARG A 197 19.38 10.97 -36.86
C ARG A 197 17.88 10.98 -37.19
N TYR A 198 17.40 10.10 -38.07
CA TYR A 198 15.98 10.02 -38.39
C TYR A 198 15.19 9.32 -37.27
N ALA A 199 15.80 8.35 -36.60
CA ALA A 199 15.21 7.75 -35.44
C ALA A 199 15.09 8.74 -34.27
N GLN A 200 16.14 9.54 -34.04
CA GLN A 200 16.14 10.58 -33.01
C GLN A 200 15.10 11.68 -33.29
N ASN A 201 14.95 12.13 -34.55
CA ASN A 201 13.92 13.12 -34.87
C ASN A 201 12.49 12.59 -34.57
N LEU A 202 12.21 11.33 -34.92
CA LEU A 202 10.90 10.74 -34.58
C LEU A 202 10.70 10.56 -33.09
N LEU A 203 11.75 10.18 -32.34
CA LEU A 203 11.71 10.09 -30.90
C LEU A 203 11.35 11.44 -30.28
N GLU A 204 12.02 12.53 -30.69
CA GLU A 204 11.73 13.89 -30.21
C GLU A 204 10.27 14.28 -30.52
N GLU A 205 9.79 14.02 -31.74
CA GLU A 205 8.40 14.31 -32.14
C GLU A 205 7.36 13.55 -31.28
N LEU A 206 7.63 12.28 -30.98
CA LEU A 206 6.74 11.47 -30.13
C LEU A 206 6.72 11.95 -28.66
N LEU A 207 7.89 12.28 -28.11
CA LEU A 207 8.01 12.82 -26.75
C LEU A 207 7.37 14.20 -26.62
N GLU A 208 7.45 15.07 -27.63
CA GLU A 208 6.74 16.37 -27.65
C GLU A 208 5.20 16.21 -27.66
N GLN A 209 4.70 15.05 -28.10
CA GLN A 209 3.27 14.71 -28.09
C GLN A 209 2.84 13.87 -26.89
N ASP A 210 3.68 13.80 -25.84
CA ASP A 210 3.46 13.00 -24.61
C ASP A 210 3.33 11.47 -24.86
N PHE A 211 3.86 10.95 -25.99
CA PHE A 211 3.95 9.51 -26.20
C PHE A 211 5.27 8.98 -25.65
N PRO A 212 5.26 8.00 -24.70
CA PRO A 212 6.48 7.37 -24.23
C PRO A 212 7.12 6.58 -25.38
N ALA A 213 8.34 6.95 -25.77
CA ALA A 213 9.06 6.31 -26.86
C ALA A 213 10.54 6.17 -26.55
N TYR A 214 11.18 5.17 -27.14
CA TYR A 214 12.63 4.95 -27.03
C TYR A 214 13.19 4.31 -28.30
N ILE A 215 14.50 4.42 -28.50
CA ILE A 215 15.21 3.80 -29.63
C ILE A 215 15.80 2.47 -29.16
N VAL A 216 15.54 1.41 -29.95
CA VAL A 216 16.20 0.11 -29.77
C VAL A 216 17.23 -0.04 -30.93
N GLU A 217 18.49 -0.16 -30.56
CA GLU A 217 19.53 -0.55 -31.53
C GLU A 217 19.45 -2.08 -31.76
N GLY A 218 19.20 -2.51 -32.96
CA GLY A 218 19.06 -3.91 -33.29
C GLY A 218 19.72 -4.29 -34.62
N ASP A 219 20.41 -5.44 -34.62
CA ASP A 219 21.08 -6.03 -35.80
C ASP A 219 20.11 -6.78 -36.76
N ARG A 220 18.78 -6.74 -36.53
CA ARG A 220 17.82 -7.51 -37.34
C ARG A 220 16.65 -6.68 -37.85
N LEU A 221 16.80 -6.25 -39.10
CA LEU A 221 15.64 -5.98 -39.93
C LEU A 221 14.99 -7.34 -40.28
N TYR A 222 13.83 -7.65 -39.70
CA TYR A 222 13.04 -8.77 -40.17
C TYR A 222 12.62 -8.55 -41.63
N ARG A 223 12.93 -9.53 -42.48
CA ARG A 223 12.47 -9.57 -43.84
C ARG A 223 11.05 -10.08 -43.94
#